data_c3b6c8ac7deec4b9a8e352e4516da85a
#
_entry.id   c3b6c8ac7deec4b9a8e352e4516da85a
#
_cell.length_a   1.000
_cell.length_b   1.000
_cell.length_c   1.000
_cell.angle_alpha   90.00
_cell.angle_beta   90.00
_cell.angle_gamma   90.00
#
_symmetry.space_group_name_H-M   'P 1'
#
loop_
_entity.id
_entity.type
_entity.pdbx_description
1 polymer ?
#
loop_
_entity_poly.entity_id
_entity_poly.type
_entity_poly.pdbx_seq_one_letter_code
_entity_poly.pdbx_strand_id
1 'polypeptide(L)'
;MGNLAEPELRLMTIHAHPDDEASKGAATVASCHAGGVHCVLVCCTGGEVGDILNPVMDTPEVRENLVDVRAAELGRSVEIIGYDELVMLGYRDSGMPDTEENSHPDAFANADPDEAIARLVKVIRRVRPHVIVTYPDDRRGYNHPDHLQVHDISVPAFEVAGDPDCCPEAGEPWHPLKLYFTTWSRARIEGLHRRHLELGIESPYSEWWFKRPSQDHLITTQVPVGDFWDVRHDSLLAHATQVDPESPFWFGLPDEVARTVHPFDDYVLAQSLVGGPVDGRIEDDLFEGIRGMSADELEALAHRGVGGRPPDGEALMDKTR
;
A
#
# COMPACT_ATOMS: atom_id res chain seq x y z
N MET A 1 13.43 -35.68 -14.43
CA MET A 1 13.32 -34.21 -14.40
C MET A 1 12.95 -33.89 -12.98
N GLY A 2 13.90 -33.37 -12.20
CA GLY A 2 13.62 -32.95 -10.82
C GLY A 2 12.61 -31.79 -10.86
N ASN A 3 11.58 -31.87 -10.05
CA ASN A 3 10.67 -30.79 -9.80
C ASN A 3 11.49 -29.69 -9.09
N LEU A 4 12.00 -28.71 -9.85
CA LEU A 4 12.59 -27.51 -9.24
C LEU A 4 11.46 -26.85 -8.48
N ALA A 5 11.58 -26.69 -7.18
CA ALA A 5 10.62 -25.93 -6.40
C ALA A 5 10.49 -24.54 -7.04
N GLU A 6 9.24 -24.07 -7.21
CA GLU A 6 9.01 -22.71 -7.68
C GLU A 6 9.68 -21.74 -6.70
N PRO A 7 10.30 -20.66 -7.21
CA PRO A 7 10.93 -19.67 -6.34
C PRO A 7 9.88 -18.99 -5.46
N GLU A 8 10.24 -18.74 -4.21
CA GLU A 8 9.41 -17.97 -3.30
C GLU A 8 9.28 -16.52 -3.81
N LEU A 9 8.08 -16.13 -4.22
CA LEU A 9 7.78 -14.74 -4.59
C LEU A 9 7.58 -13.90 -3.34
N ARG A 10 7.97 -12.62 -3.38
CA ARG A 10 7.89 -11.71 -2.23
C ARG A 10 7.22 -10.40 -2.62
N LEU A 11 6.21 -10.03 -1.83
CA LEU A 11 5.48 -8.77 -1.87
C LEU A 11 5.89 -7.91 -0.69
N MET A 12 6.14 -6.63 -0.92
CA MET A 12 6.29 -5.63 0.13
C MET A 12 5.26 -4.54 -0.07
N THR A 13 4.50 -4.20 0.97
CA THR A 13 3.64 -3.02 0.98
C THR A 13 4.21 -1.98 1.94
N ILE A 14 4.14 -0.70 1.57
CA ILE A 14 4.70 0.41 2.34
C ILE A 14 3.57 1.37 2.66
N HIS A 15 3.28 1.54 3.95
CA HIS A 15 2.18 2.34 4.48
C HIS A 15 2.66 3.34 5.51
N ALA A 16 1.92 4.45 5.66
CA ALA A 16 2.27 5.52 6.57
C ALA A 16 1.96 5.17 8.04
N HIS A 17 0.74 4.68 8.30
CA HIS A 17 0.21 4.48 9.65
C HIS A 17 -0.40 3.10 9.84
N PRO A 18 -0.54 2.64 11.10
CA PRO A 18 -1.41 1.52 11.45
C PRO A 18 -2.86 1.83 11.03
N ASP A 19 -3.46 1.02 10.20
CA ASP A 19 -4.79 1.03 9.54
C ASP A 19 -4.75 1.19 8.01
N ASP A 20 -3.72 1.76 7.47
CA ASP A 20 -3.56 1.92 6.02
C ASP A 20 -3.50 0.57 5.29
N GLU A 21 -2.84 -0.43 5.87
CA GLU A 21 -2.72 -1.77 5.30
C GLU A 21 -4.08 -2.46 5.21
N ALA A 22 -4.99 -2.18 6.16
CA ALA A 22 -6.35 -2.73 6.17
C ALA A 22 -7.22 -2.07 5.09
N SER A 23 -7.06 -0.76 4.87
CA SER A 23 -7.87 0.02 3.94
C SER A 23 -7.39 -0.04 2.49
N LYS A 24 -6.11 -0.36 2.25
CA LYS A 24 -5.42 -0.21 0.96
C LYS A 24 -4.70 -1.50 0.55
N GLY A 25 -5.47 -2.54 0.21
CA GLY A 25 -4.92 -3.77 -0.38
C GLY A 25 -4.88 -4.98 0.54
N ALA A 26 -5.52 -4.97 1.73
CA ALA A 26 -5.57 -6.10 2.64
C ALA A 26 -5.99 -7.41 1.95
N ALA A 27 -7.05 -7.36 1.16
CA ALA A 27 -7.58 -8.53 0.46
C ALA A 27 -6.62 -9.02 -0.65
N THR A 28 -5.91 -8.12 -1.33
CA THR A 28 -4.85 -8.48 -2.29
C THR A 28 -3.69 -9.19 -1.60
N VAL A 29 -3.22 -8.67 -0.45
CA VAL A 29 -2.14 -9.31 0.33
C VAL A 29 -2.56 -10.69 0.80
N ALA A 30 -3.78 -10.83 1.34
CA ALA A 30 -4.32 -12.13 1.76
C ALA A 30 -4.39 -13.14 0.60
N SER A 31 -4.82 -12.69 -0.59
CA SER A 31 -4.82 -13.51 -1.80
C SER A 31 -3.40 -13.93 -2.22
N CYS A 32 -2.44 -13.02 -2.17
CA CYS A 32 -1.04 -13.31 -2.46
C CYS A 32 -0.46 -14.32 -1.46
N HIS A 33 -0.68 -14.10 -0.15
CA HIS A 33 -0.21 -15.00 0.90
C HIS A 33 -0.82 -16.41 0.75
N ALA A 34 -2.12 -16.51 0.50
CA ALA A 34 -2.79 -17.78 0.22
C ALA A 34 -2.24 -18.47 -1.04
N GLY A 35 -1.72 -17.72 -1.99
CA GLY A 35 -1.02 -18.19 -3.19
C GLY A 35 0.47 -18.51 -2.96
N GLY A 36 0.96 -18.51 -1.71
CA GLY A 36 2.34 -18.86 -1.36
C GLY A 36 3.35 -17.73 -1.57
N VAL A 37 2.90 -16.48 -1.67
CA VAL A 37 3.77 -15.30 -1.72
C VAL A 37 4.14 -14.90 -0.29
N HIS A 38 5.42 -14.66 -0.03
CA HIS A 38 5.88 -14.09 1.24
C HIS A 38 5.58 -12.59 1.27
N CYS A 39 4.75 -12.16 2.22
CA CYS A 39 4.20 -10.81 2.30
C CYS A 39 4.79 -10.04 3.48
N VAL A 40 5.36 -8.86 3.20
CA VAL A 40 6.00 -8.00 4.21
C VAL A 40 5.30 -6.65 4.25
N LEU A 41 4.89 -6.22 5.45
CA LEU A 41 4.40 -4.87 5.71
C LEU A 41 5.54 -3.99 6.22
N VAL A 42 5.72 -2.84 5.58
CA VAL A 42 6.52 -1.73 6.12
C VAL A 42 5.54 -0.63 6.56
N CYS A 43 5.52 -0.32 7.84
CA CYS A 43 4.75 0.78 8.42
C CYS A 43 5.72 1.88 8.88
N CYS A 44 5.52 3.11 8.40
CA CYS A 44 6.51 4.17 8.59
C CYS A 44 6.46 4.78 9.99
N THR A 45 5.26 4.97 10.54
CA THR A 45 5.02 5.60 11.85
C THR A 45 4.16 4.72 12.75
N GLY A 46 4.05 5.08 14.02
CA GLY A 46 3.14 4.42 14.97
C GLY A 46 1.72 4.99 14.98
N GLY A 47 1.47 6.07 14.23
CA GLY A 47 0.17 6.77 14.26
C GLY A 47 -0.15 7.43 15.59
N GLU A 48 0.87 7.83 16.35
CA GLU A 48 0.79 8.26 17.74
C GLU A 48 0.07 9.58 17.96
N VAL A 49 -0.12 10.37 16.93
CA VAL A 49 -0.83 11.67 17.02
C VAL A 49 -2.19 11.64 16.31
N GLY A 50 -2.65 10.46 15.87
CA GLY A 50 -3.96 10.30 15.29
C GLY A 50 -5.10 10.48 16.29
N ASP A 51 -6.23 11.00 15.82
CA ASP A 51 -7.46 11.07 16.61
C ASP A 51 -8.04 9.67 16.89
N ILE A 52 -8.74 9.50 17.99
CA ILE A 52 -9.54 8.30 18.25
C ILE A 52 -10.91 8.51 17.60
N LEU A 53 -11.17 7.78 16.50
CA LEU A 53 -12.36 7.96 15.67
C LEU A 53 -13.56 7.13 16.16
N ASN A 54 -13.32 6.06 16.92
CA ASN A 54 -14.37 5.25 17.52
C ASN A 54 -14.71 5.79 18.93
N PRO A 55 -15.92 6.35 19.14
CA PRO A 55 -16.28 6.96 20.41
C PRO A 55 -16.23 6.01 21.62
N VAL A 56 -16.39 4.70 21.41
CA VAL A 56 -16.33 3.69 22.47
C VAL A 56 -14.89 3.52 22.98
N MET A 57 -13.91 3.73 22.11
CA MET A 57 -12.49 3.64 22.43
C MET A 57 -11.92 4.95 22.99
N ASP A 58 -12.66 6.05 22.90
CA ASP A 58 -12.20 7.37 23.32
C ASP A 58 -12.27 7.55 24.85
N THR A 59 -11.41 6.85 25.56
CA THR A 59 -11.27 6.89 27.02
C THR A 59 -9.93 7.49 27.44
N PRO A 60 -9.83 8.05 28.66
CA PRO A 60 -8.55 8.56 29.16
C PRO A 60 -7.43 7.51 29.14
N GLU A 61 -7.74 6.27 29.47
CA GLU A 61 -6.77 5.17 29.49
C GLU A 61 -6.24 4.88 28.08
N VAL A 62 -7.10 4.84 27.05
CA VAL A 62 -6.70 4.62 25.67
C VAL A 62 -5.86 5.79 25.16
N ARG A 63 -6.26 7.04 25.47
CA ARG A 63 -5.50 8.24 25.08
C ARG A 63 -4.10 8.26 25.66
N GLU A 64 -3.95 7.88 26.94
CA GLU A 64 -2.65 7.82 27.61
C GLU A 64 -1.72 6.73 27.06
N ASN A 65 -2.29 5.67 26.46
CA ASN A 65 -1.56 4.51 25.96
C ASN A 65 -1.75 4.30 24.45
N LEU A 66 -2.10 5.34 23.68
CA LEU A 66 -2.51 5.23 22.28
C LEU A 66 -1.47 4.52 21.41
N VAL A 67 -0.19 4.78 21.63
CA VAL A 67 0.91 4.12 20.89
C VAL A 67 0.87 2.60 21.06
N ASP A 68 0.77 2.13 22.29
CA ASP A 68 0.75 0.69 22.58
C ASP A 68 -0.55 0.04 22.10
N VAL A 69 -1.67 0.75 22.20
CA VAL A 69 -2.97 0.29 21.70
C VAL A 69 -2.92 0.13 20.18
N ARG A 70 -2.46 1.14 19.43
CA ARG A 70 -2.35 1.08 17.97
C ARG A 70 -1.33 0.05 17.50
N ALA A 71 -0.24 -0.14 18.21
CA ALA A 71 0.71 -1.21 17.94
C ALA A 71 0.08 -2.60 18.08
N ALA A 72 -0.75 -2.80 19.11
CA ALA A 72 -1.48 -4.06 19.30
C ALA A 72 -2.59 -4.26 18.25
N GLU A 73 -3.25 -3.18 17.83
CA GLU A 73 -4.23 -3.19 16.73
C GLU A 73 -3.58 -3.59 15.42
N LEU A 74 -2.44 -2.97 15.06
CA LEU A 74 -1.64 -3.32 13.89
C LEU A 74 -1.19 -4.78 13.92
N GLY A 75 -0.72 -5.28 15.07
CA GLY A 75 -0.33 -6.68 15.22
C GLY A 75 -1.48 -7.64 14.89
N ARG A 76 -2.70 -7.37 15.35
CA ARG A 76 -3.88 -8.17 15.02
C ARG A 76 -4.27 -8.07 13.54
N SER A 77 -4.22 -6.88 12.97
CA SER A 77 -4.48 -6.66 11.53
C SER A 77 -3.50 -7.44 10.66
N VAL A 78 -2.22 -7.39 10.98
CA VAL A 78 -1.14 -8.15 10.31
C VAL A 78 -1.43 -9.67 10.31
N GLU A 79 -1.84 -10.21 11.45
CA GLU A 79 -2.22 -11.64 11.58
C GLU A 79 -3.45 -11.98 10.74
N ILE A 80 -4.48 -11.13 10.74
CA ILE A 80 -5.73 -11.34 9.97
C ILE A 80 -5.44 -11.31 8.46
N ILE A 81 -4.61 -10.36 8.00
CA ILE A 81 -4.28 -10.19 6.58
C ILE A 81 -3.35 -11.32 6.10
N GLY A 82 -2.51 -11.86 6.99
CA GLY A 82 -1.54 -12.89 6.65
C GLY A 82 -0.21 -12.33 6.17
N TYR A 83 0.25 -11.22 6.74
CA TYR A 83 1.63 -10.80 6.54
C TYR A 83 2.58 -11.71 7.31
N ASP A 84 3.68 -12.09 6.66
CA ASP A 84 4.73 -12.92 7.26
C ASP A 84 5.68 -12.10 8.13
N GLU A 85 5.81 -10.80 7.86
CA GLU A 85 6.69 -9.90 8.59
C GLU A 85 6.10 -8.49 8.65
N LEU A 86 6.24 -7.84 9.83
CA LEU A 86 5.99 -6.41 10.05
C LEU A 86 7.33 -5.70 10.33
N VAL A 87 7.60 -4.63 9.58
CA VAL A 87 8.75 -3.76 9.76
C VAL A 87 8.27 -2.35 10.09
N MET A 88 8.57 -1.86 11.27
CA MET A 88 8.36 -0.47 11.63
C MET A 88 9.58 0.36 11.23
N LEU A 89 9.42 1.42 10.43
CA LEU A 89 10.54 2.34 10.13
C LEU A 89 10.88 3.22 11.34
N GLY A 90 9.93 3.43 12.25
CA GLY A 90 10.16 4.09 13.52
C GLY A 90 10.24 5.61 13.43
N TYR A 91 9.60 6.22 12.45
CA TYR A 91 9.40 7.67 12.40
C TYR A 91 8.23 8.09 13.28
N ARG A 92 8.25 9.37 13.71
CA ARG A 92 7.14 10.00 14.41
C ARG A 92 6.05 10.39 13.39
N ASP A 93 4.80 10.09 13.70
CA ASP A 93 3.63 10.57 12.96
C ASP A 93 3.62 12.10 12.87
N SER A 94 3.37 12.63 11.68
CA SER A 94 3.38 14.07 11.41
C SER A 94 2.05 14.76 11.72
N GLY A 95 1.00 14.01 11.94
CA GLY A 95 -0.35 14.58 12.02
C GLY A 95 -0.80 15.25 10.72
N MET A 96 -1.88 16.01 10.80
CA MET A 96 -2.45 16.71 9.66
C MET A 96 -1.64 17.97 9.30
N PRO A 97 -1.71 18.47 8.04
CA PRO A 97 -1.09 19.73 7.65
C PRO A 97 -1.46 20.87 8.60
N ASP A 98 -0.52 21.78 8.84
CA ASP A 98 -0.70 22.98 9.66
C ASP A 98 -0.95 22.73 11.17
N THR A 99 -0.71 21.51 11.67
CA THR A 99 -0.73 21.20 13.11
C THR A 99 0.62 21.45 13.78
N GLU A 100 0.66 21.45 15.11
CA GLU A 100 1.90 21.54 15.90
C GLU A 100 2.78 20.31 15.65
N GLU A 101 2.15 19.14 15.58
CA GLU A 101 2.79 17.84 15.30
C GLU A 101 3.49 17.84 13.96
N ASN A 102 2.89 18.46 12.94
CA ASN A 102 3.49 18.56 11.60
C ASN A 102 4.75 19.44 11.58
N SER A 103 4.85 20.37 12.51
CA SER A 103 6.03 21.23 12.67
C SER A 103 7.12 20.61 13.56
N HIS A 104 6.90 19.43 14.13
CA HIS A 104 7.87 18.77 15.00
C HIS A 104 9.10 18.32 14.18
N PRO A 105 10.36 18.58 14.64
CA PRO A 105 11.54 18.25 13.86
C PRO A 105 11.71 16.74 13.59
N ASP A 106 11.18 15.88 14.44
CA ASP A 106 11.24 14.43 14.28
C ASP A 106 10.03 13.86 13.52
N ALA A 107 9.08 14.71 13.10
CA ALA A 107 7.95 14.25 12.29
C ALA A 107 8.43 13.63 10.97
N PHE A 108 7.77 12.58 10.53
CA PHE A 108 8.17 11.84 9.32
C PHE A 108 8.23 12.73 8.07
N ALA A 109 7.28 13.64 7.93
CA ALA A 109 7.27 14.62 6.84
C ALA A 109 8.49 15.56 6.84
N ASN A 110 9.20 15.68 7.96
CA ASN A 110 10.39 16.53 8.14
C ASN A 110 11.70 15.71 8.18
N ALA A 111 11.62 14.38 7.99
CA ALA A 111 12.80 13.53 7.95
C ALA A 111 13.71 13.91 6.79
N ASP A 112 15.02 13.77 6.99
CA ASP A 112 15.99 13.94 5.92
C ASP A 112 15.71 12.93 4.79
N PRO A 113 15.46 13.36 3.55
CA PRO A 113 15.07 12.45 2.47
C PRO A 113 16.12 11.37 2.19
N ASP A 114 17.40 11.71 2.22
CA ASP A 114 18.47 10.75 1.90
C ASP A 114 18.57 9.69 3.01
N GLU A 115 18.39 10.07 4.28
CA GLU A 115 18.35 9.14 5.41
C GLU A 115 17.13 8.22 5.30
N ALA A 116 15.96 8.77 5.01
CA ALA A 116 14.72 8.01 4.92
C ALA A 116 14.74 7.01 3.74
N ILE A 117 15.26 7.43 2.58
CA ILE A 117 15.49 6.55 1.43
C ILE A 117 16.47 5.44 1.79
N ALA A 118 17.60 5.75 2.41
CA ALA A 118 18.61 4.76 2.79
C ALA A 118 18.06 3.75 3.81
N ARG A 119 17.24 4.19 4.76
CA ARG A 119 16.55 3.31 5.73
C ARG A 119 15.60 2.33 5.03
N LEU A 120 14.82 2.81 4.05
CA LEU A 120 13.92 1.96 3.27
C LEU A 120 14.72 1.02 2.33
N VAL A 121 15.78 1.49 1.68
CA VAL A 121 16.67 0.66 0.85
C VAL A 121 17.25 -0.50 1.65
N LYS A 122 17.65 -0.27 2.91
CA LYS A 122 18.12 -1.34 3.80
C LYS A 122 17.08 -2.44 4.01
N VAL A 123 15.79 -2.06 4.16
CA VAL A 123 14.68 -3.02 4.27
C VAL A 123 14.49 -3.76 2.95
N ILE A 124 14.46 -3.05 1.82
CA ILE A 124 14.31 -3.64 0.48
C ILE A 124 15.42 -4.67 0.21
N ARG A 125 16.68 -4.34 0.46
CA ARG A 125 17.81 -5.24 0.24
C ARG A 125 17.80 -6.46 1.16
N ARG A 126 17.31 -6.31 2.39
CA ARG A 126 17.15 -7.44 3.33
C ARG A 126 16.02 -8.38 2.93
N VAL A 127 14.85 -7.82 2.59
CA VAL A 127 13.64 -8.58 2.24
C VAL A 127 13.71 -9.14 0.82
N ARG A 128 14.35 -8.42 -0.10
CA ARG A 128 14.45 -8.76 -1.53
C ARG A 128 13.07 -8.94 -2.20
N PRO A 129 12.14 -7.96 -2.08
CA PRO A 129 10.83 -8.08 -2.70
C PRO A 129 10.93 -8.06 -4.22
N HIS A 130 10.06 -8.83 -4.89
CA HIS A 130 9.90 -8.77 -6.34
C HIS A 130 8.92 -7.66 -6.74
N VAL A 131 7.91 -7.44 -5.91
CA VAL A 131 6.87 -6.42 -6.10
C VAL A 131 6.80 -5.52 -4.88
N ILE A 132 6.74 -4.21 -5.12
CA ILE A 132 6.44 -3.20 -4.08
C ILE A 132 5.12 -2.53 -4.41
N VAL A 133 4.28 -2.34 -3.39
CA VAL A 133 3.05 -1.53 -3.43
C VAL A 133 3.22 -0.36 -2.47
N THR A 134 2.90 0.85 -2.95
CA THR A 134 2.99 2.09 -2.18
C THR A 134 1.92 3.09 -2.64
N TYR A 135 2.05 4.36 -2.29
CA TYR A 135 1.08 5.40 -2.62
C TYR A 135 1.47 6.19 -3.88
N PRO A 136 0.46 6.70 -4.63
CA PRO A 136 0.69 7.68 -5.68
C PRO A 136 1.06 9.06 -5.06
N ASP A 137 1.57 9.98 -5.90
CA ASP A 137 1.63 11.40 -5.56
C ASP A 137 0.21 12.01 -5.55
N ASP A 138 -0.48 11.98 -4.40
CA ASP A 138 -1.85 12.49 -4.26
C ASP A 138 -1.92 13.89 -3.62
N ARG A 139 -0.94 14.77 -3.90
CA ARG A 139 -0.91 16.16 -3.39
C ARG A 139 -2.17 16.97 -3.71
N ARG A 140 -2.93 16.57 -4.72
CA ARG A 140 -4.21 17.21 -5.11
C ARG A 140 -5.44 16.52 -4.54
N GLY A 141 -5.25 15.40 -3.85
CA GLY A 141 -6.32 14.59 -3.31
C GLY A 141 -6.26 14.44 -1.80
N TYR A 142 -5.76 13.33 -1.32
CA TYR A 142 -5.53 13.08 0.09
C TYR A 142 -4.09 13.48 0.45
N ASN A 143 -3.93 14.71 0.90
CA ASN A 143 -2.63 15.35 1.10
C ASN A 143 -2.06 15.19 2.52
N HIS A 144 -2.28 14.03 3.17
CA HIS A 144 -1.65 13.76 4.46
C HIS A 144 -0.13 13.80 4.30
N PRO A 145 0.61 14.56 5.13
CA PRO A 145 2.07 14.73 4.98
C PRO A 145 2.83 13.41 4.91
N ASP A 146 2.47 12.45 5.77
CA ASP A 146 3.14 11.15 5.82
C ASP A 146 2.84 10.28 4.60
N HIS A 147 1.63 10.37 4.01
CA HIS A 147 1.33 9.66 2.76
C HIS A 147 2.16 10.19 1.59
N LEU A 148 2.36 11.51 1.55
CA LEU A 148 3.23 12.13 0.55
C LEU A 148 4.68 11.74 0.77
N GLN A 149 5.13 11.70 2.03
CA GLN A 149 6.49 11.27 2.37
C GLN A 149 6.73 9.80 2.04
N VAL A 150 5.74 8.91 2.25
CA VAL A 150 5.83 7.51 1.79
C VAL A 150 6.08 7.44 0.29
N HIS A 151 5.34 8.23 -0.52
CA HIS A 151 5.60 8.32 -1.95
C HIS A 151 7.02 8.81 -2.24
N ASP A 152 7.39 9.92 -1.61
CA ASP A 152 8.66 10.63 -1.86
C ASP A 152 9.90 9.79 -1.50
N ILE A 153 9.78 8.83 -0.57
CA ILE A 153 10.88 7.90 -0.26
C ILE A 153 10.79 6.57 -1.01
N SER A 154 9.58 6.07 -1.30
CA SER A 154 9.40 4.73 -1.89
C SER A 154 9.84 4.68 -3.35
N VAL A 155 9.53 5.72 -4.13
CA VAL A 155 9.91 5.76 -5.55
C VAL A 155 11.43 5.83 -5.72
N PRO A 156 12.15 6.76 -5.07
CA PRO A 156 13.62 6.75 -5.14
C PRO A 156 14.24 5.48 -4.56
N ALA A 157 13.72 4.96 -3.44
CA ALA A 157 14.25 3.72 -2.85
C ALA A 157 14.12 2.53 -3.80
N PHE A 158 13.00 2.41 -4.52
CA PHE A 158 12.84 1.41 -5.58
C PHE A 158 13.91 1.55 -6.65
N GLU A 159 14.17 2.79 -7.13
CA GLU A 159 15.11 3.07 -8.22
C GLU A 159 16.56 2.78 -7.84
N VAL A 160 16.95 3.10 -6.58
CA VAL A 160 18.36 2.99 -6.16
C VAL A 160 18.69 1.71 -5.39
N ALA A 161 17.70 0.89 -5.01
CA ALA A 161 17.96 -0.31 -4.20
C ALA A 161 18.86 -1.35 -4.92
N GLY A 162 18.87 -1.34 -6.25
CA GLY A 162 19.77 -2.18 -7.06
C GLY A 162 21.14 -1.57 -7.31
N ASP A 163 21.39 -0.31 -6.98
CA ASP A 163 22.64 0.38 -7.24
C ASP A 163 23.69 0.09 -6.15
N PRO A 164 24.82 -0.60 -6.46
CA PRO A 164 25.86 -0.89 -5.48
C PRO A 164 26.57 0.35 -4.94
N ASP A 165 26.57 1.44 -5.69
CA ASP A 165 27.20 2.70 -5.28
C ASP A 165 26.30 3.53 -4.36
N CYS A 166 24.99 3.24 -4.34
CA CYS A 166 24.06 3.84 -3.41
C CYS A 166 23.97 3.03 -2.11
N CYS A 167 23.96 3.73 -0.98
CA CYS A 167 23.70 3.14 0.34
C CYS A 167 24.54 1.86 0.62
N PRO A 168 25.88 1.92 0.56
CA PRO A 168 26.74 0.72 0.67
C PRO A 168 26.56 -0.04 1.97
N GLU A 169 26.14 0.65 3.04
CA GLU A 169 25.87 0.05 4.36
C GLU A 169 24.51 -0.71 4.43
N ALA A 170 23.68 -0.61 3.37
CA ALA A 170 22.36 -1.21 3.36
C ALA A 170 22.35 -2.71 2.96
N GLY A 171 23.51 -3.30 2.69
CA GLY A 171 23.64 -4.69 2.28
C GLY A 171 23.73 -4.88 0.75
N GLU A 172 23.68 -6.14 0.31
CA GLU A 172 23.80 -6.49 -1.12
C GLU A 172 22.69 -5.88 -1.97
N PRO A 173 23.02 -5.28 -3.12
CA PRO A 173 22.05 -4.66 -4.00
C PRO A 173 20.93 -5.62 -4.42
N TRP A 174 19.71 -5.11 -4.45
CA TRP A 174 18.54 -5.83 -4.93
C TRP A 174 17.57 -4.84 -5.56
N HIS A 175 17.27 -4.98 -6.85
CA HIS A 175 16.27 -4.17 -7.52
C HIS A 175 14.95 -4.91 -7.57
N PRO A 176 13.87 -4.39 -6.95
CA PRO A 176 12.53 -4.95 -7.12
C PRO A 176 12.10 -4.88 -8.59
N LEU A 177 11.24 -5.78 -9.05
CA LEU A 177 10.90 -5.92 -10.46
C LEU A 177 9.71 -5.05 -10.89
N LYS A 178 8.76 -4.80 -9.98
CA LYS A 178 7.57 -3.96 -10.24
C LYS A 178 7.27 -3.07 -9.03
N LEU A 179 6.87 -1.84 -9.34
CA LEU A 179 6.35 -0.86 -8.38
C LEU A 179 4.92 -0.50 -8.75
N TYR A 180 4.01 -0.65 -7.81
CA TYR A 180 2.61 -0.29 -7.97
C TYR A 180 2.19 0.81 -7.01
N PHE A 181 1.25 1.65 -7.47
CA PHE A 181 0.51 2.56 -6.62
C PHE A 181 -0.89 1.99 -6.36
N THR A 182 -1.29 1.97 -5.08
CA THR A 182 -2.68 1.68 -4.72
C THR A 182 -3.59 2.84 -5.11
N THR A 183 -4.81 2.55 -5.52
CA THR A 183 -5.79 3.60 -5.85
C THR A 183 -7.22 3.17 -5.51
N TRP A 184 -8.06 4.15 -5.23
CA TRP A 184 -9.51 3.94 -5.14
C TRP A 184 -10.16 4.47 -6.40
N SER A 185 -10.63 3.57 -7.26
CA SER A 185 -11.25 3.96 -8.52
C SER A 185 -12.53 4.75 -8.33
N ARG A 186 -12.81 5.62 -9.26
CA ARG A 186 -14.10 6.30 -9.37
C ARG A 186 -15.23 5.28 -9.51
N ALA A 187 -15.02 4.23 -10.29
CA ALA A 187 -15.97 3.14 -10.49
C ALA A 187 -16.39 2.48 -9.17
N ARG A 188 -15.44 2.26 -8.25
CA ARG A 188 -15.72 1.74 -6.90
C ARG A 188 -16.60 2.71 -6.10
N ILE A 189 -16.21 3.98 -6.02
CA ILE A 189 -16.95 5.01 -5.26
C ILE A 189 -18.36 5.19 -5.80
N GLU A 190 -18.52 5.30 -7.11
CA GLU A 190 -19.84 5.42 -7.76
C GLU A 190 -20.70 4.17 -7.58
N GLY A 191 -20.07 2.99 -7.61
CA GLY A 191 -20.75 1.73 -7.34
C GLY A 191 -21.32 1.69 -5.93
N LEU A 192 -20.50 1.98 -4.92
CA LEU A 192 -20.90 2.02 -3.51
C LEU A 192 -21.99 3.08 -3.27
N HIS A 193 -21.80 4.30 -3.79
CA HIS A 193 -22.79 5.38 -3.70
C HIS A 193 -24.15 4.94 -4.26
N ARG A 194 -24.18 4.40 -5.48
CA ARG A 194 -25.38 3.92 -6.14
C ARG A 194 -26.10 2.85 -5.31
N ARG A 195 -25.38 1.90 -4.72
CA ARG A 195 -25.99 0.83 -3.91
C ARG A 195 -26.62 1.35 -2.63
N HIS A 196 -26.02 2.34 -1.97
CA HIS A 196 -26.66 3.03 -0.85
C HIS A 196 -28.02 3.61 -1.26
N LEU A 197 -28.05 4.35 -2.37
CA LEU A 197 -29.29 4.97 -2.85
C LEU A 197 -30.36 3.94 -3.25
N GLU A 198 -29.98 2.85 -3.93
CA GLU A 198 -30.88 1.77 -4.32
C GLU A 198 -31.52 1.07 -3.12
N LEU A 199 -30.81 0.97 -1.99
CA LEU A 199 -31.31 0.40 -0.74
C LEU A 199 -32.02 1.41 0.16
N GLY A 200 -32.09 2.68 -0.24
CA GLY A 200 -32.69 3.75 0.57
C GLY A 200 -31.84 4.11 1.79
N ILE A 201 -30.54 3.81 1.77
CA ILE A 201 -29.57 4.13 2.81
C ILE A 201 -28.88 5.44 2.43
N GLU A 202 -28.67 6.34 3.41
CA GLU A 202 -27.91 7.56 3.18
C GLU A 202 -26.46 7.22 2.79
N SER A 203 -26.00 7.81 1.68
CA SER A 203 -24.66 7.55 1.20
C SER A 203 -23.62 8.43 1.90
N PRO A 204 -22.50 7.88 2.38
CA PRO A 204 -21.41 8.68 2.97
C PRO A 204 -20.59 9.45 1.93
N TYR A 205 -20.79 9.18 0.65
CA TYR A 205 -20.05 9.80 -0.44
C TYR A 205 -20.70 11.11 -0.86
N SER A 206 -20.09 12.25 -0.47
CA SER A 206 -20.52 13.59 -0.80
C SER A 206 -20.14 13.99 -2.24
N GLU A 207 -20.66 15.14 -2.72
CA GLU A 207 -20.30 15.71 -4.01
C GLU A 207 -18.78 15.92 -4.20
N TRP A 208 -18.02 16.08 -3.13
CA TRP A 208 -16.58 16.23 -3.17
C TRP A 208 -15.90 15.04 -3.88
N TRP A 209 -16.36 13.82 -3.59
CA TRP A 209 -15.85 12.60 -4.25
C TRP A 209 -16.05 12.62 -5.76
N PHE A 210 -17.13 13.22 -6.24
CA PHE A 210 -17.52 13.22 -7.65
C PHE A 210 -17.00 14.42 -8.44
N LYS A 211 -16.59 15.50 -7.76
CA LYS A 211 -16.00 16.68 -8.42
C LYS A 211 -14.53 16.50 -8.78
N ARG A 212 -13.83 15.58 -8.15
CA ARG A 212 -12.43 15.27 -8.49
C ARG A 212 -12.37 14.60 -9.88
N PRO A 213 -11.35 14.89 -10.71
CA PRO A 213 -11.15 14.14 -11.95
C PRO A 213 -10.95 12.65 -11.66
N SER A 214 -11.57 11.78 -12.48
CA SER A 214 -11.30 10.35 -12.41
C SER A 214 -9.88 10.05 -12.89
N GLN A 215 -9.20 9.16 -12.17
CA GLN A 215 -7.92 8.60 -12.55
C GLN A 215 -8.03 7.13 -13.01
N ASP A 216 -9.24 6.62 -13.21
CA ASP A 216 -9.48 5.22 -13.58
C ASP A 216 -8.76 4.82 -14.87
N HIS A 217 -8.52 5.78 -15.75
CA HIS A 217 -7.75 5.55 -16.99
C HIS A 217 -6.26 5.21 -16.76
N LEU A 218 -5.75 5.42 -15.54
CA LEU A 218 -4.39 5.06 -15.14
C LEU A 218 -4.32 3.63 -14.58
N ILE A 219 -5.46 3.03 -14.23
CA ILE A 219 -5.51 1.68 -13.66
C ILE A 219 -4.98 0.68 -14.68
N THR A 220 -3.97 -0.06 -14.28
CA THR A 220 -3.32 -1.09 -15.08
C THR A 220 -3.63 -2.50 -14.59
N THR A 221 -4.01 -2.62 -13.32
CA THR A 221 -4.18 -3.92 -12.66
C THR A 221 -5.37 -3.86 -11.71
N GLN A 222 -6.26 -4.86 -11.82
CA GLN A 222 -7.41 -5.06 -10.94
C GLN A 222 -7.35 -6.46 -10.37
N VAL A 223 -6.87 -6.59 -9.14
CA VAL A 223 -6.73 -7.89 -8.49
C VAL A 223 -8.10 -8.35 -7.98
N PRO A 224 -8.61 -9.52 -8.40
CA PRO A 224 -9.87 -10.07 -7.89
C PRO A 224 -9.72 -10.46 -6.42
N VAL A 225 -10.55 -9.86 -5.55
CA VAL A 225 -10.43 -10.06 -4.09
C VAL A 225 -11.75 -10.43 -3.42
N GLY A 226 -12.77 -10.78 -4.19
CA GLY A 226 -14.10 -11.11 -3.65
C GLY A 226 -14.08 -12.22 -2.60
N ASP A 227 -13.22 -13.23 -2.77
CA ASP A 227 -13.06 -14.35 -1.84
C ASP A 227 -12.33 -13.97 -0.53
N PHE A 228 -11.64 -12.82 -0.52
CA PHE A 228 -10.88 -12.28 0.61
C PHE A 228 -11.52 -11.02 1.21
N TRP A 229 -12.78 -10.73 0.86
CA TRP A 229 -13.47 -9.54 1.33
C TRP A 229 -13.56 -9.50 2.88
N ASP A 230 -13.81 -10.64 3.51
CA ASP A 230 -13.91 -10.75 4.97
C ASP A 230 -12.58 -10.38 5.66
N VAL A 231 -11.44 -10.70 5.06
CA VAL A 231 -10.12 -10.31 5.59
C VAL A 231 -10.01 -8.80 5.70
N ARG A 232 -10.42 -8.07 4.67
CA ARG A 232 -10.41 -6.60 4.71
C ARG A 232 -11.36 -6.05 5.76
N HIS A 233 -12.57 -6.62 5.86
CA HIS A 233 -13.56 -6.22 6.86
C HIS A 233 -13.01 -6.42 8.28
N ASP A 234 -12.47 -7.60 8.59
CA ASP A 234 -11.98 -7.95 9.91
C ASP A 234 -10.70 -7.18 10.28
N SER A 235 -9.80 -6.94 9.32
CA SER A 235 -8.61 -6.14 9.55
C SER A 235 -8.91 -4.67 9.85
N LEU A 236 -9.93 -4.09 9.18
CA LEU A 236 -10.44 -2.76 9.54
C LEU A 236 -10.96 -2.71 10.97
N LEU A 237 -11.76 -3.70 11.39
CA LEU A 237 -12.29 -3.79 12.76
C LEU A 237 -11.19 -4.04 13.81
N ALA A 238 -10.04 -4.60 13.43
CA ALA A 238 -8.90 -4.76 14.34
C ALA A 238 -8.32 -3.41 14.78
N HIS A 239 -8.46 -2.36 13.97
CA HIS A 239 -8.07 -0.98 14.30
C HIS A 239 -9.17 -0.24 15.05
N ALA A 240 -9.55 -0.77 16.22
CA ALA A 240 -10.71 -0.32 16.99
C ALA A 240 -10.65 1.16 17.39
N THR A 241 -9.47 1.76 17.54
CA THR A 241 -9.32 3.20 17.81
C THR A 241 -9.61 4.07 16.59
N GLN A 242 -9.31 3.57 15.38
CA GLN A 242 -9.34 4.31 14.12
C GLN A 242 -10.60 4.03 13.28
N VAL A 243 -11.27 2.93 13.56
CA VAL A 243 -12.43 2.47 12.79
C VAL A 243 -13.62 2.27 13.73
N ASP A 244 -14.62 3.11 13.56
CA ASP A 244 -15.92 2.93 14.21
C ASP A 244 -16.70 1.81 13.48
N PRO A 245 -17.09 0.71 14.16
CA PRO A 245 -17.87 -0.36 13.56
C PRO A 245 -19.25 0.08 13.06
N GLU A 246 -19.74 1.24 13.50
CA GLU A 246 -20.98 1.85 13.01
C GLU A 246 -20.74 2.88 11.89
N SER A 247 -19.51 3.04 11.42
CA SER A 247 -19.18 4.01 10.37
C SER A 247 -19.90 3.71 9.05
N PRO A 248 -20.76 4.58 8.54
CA PRO A 248 -21.40 4.38 7.25
C PRO A 248 -20.41 4.32 6.08
N PHE A 249 -19.24 4.91 6.25
CA PHE A 249 -18.19 4.91 5.22
C PHE A 249 -17.59 3.51 5.02
N TRP A 250 -17.38 2.77 6.10
CA TRP A 250 -16.79 1.43 6.05
C TRP A 250 -17.84 0.33 5.97
N PHE A 251 -18.94 0.45 6.74
CA PHE A 251 -19.90 -0.61 7.00
C PHE A 251 -21.36 -0.21 6.71
N GLY A 252 -21.59 0.85 5.93
CA GLY A 252 -22.93 1.36 5.62
C GLY A 252 -23.78 0.46 4.72
N LEU A 253 -23.17 -0.50 4.03
CA LEU A 253 -23.88 -1.52 3.23
C LEU A 253 -23.83 -2.87 3.93
N PRO A 254 -24.89 -3.71 3.79
CA PRO A 254 -24.80 -5.11 4.20
C PRO A 254 -23.64 -5.82 3.52
N ASP A 255 -22.95 -6.70 4.24
CA ASP A 255 -21.72 -7.37 3.78
C ASP A 255 -21.90 -8.12 2.47
N GLU A 256 -23.04 -8.85 2.33
CA GLU A 256 -23.38 -9.60 1.12
C GLU A 256 -23.59 -8.69 -0.10
N VAL A 257 -23.87 -7.40 0.12
CA VAL A 257 -23.97 -6.39 -0.94
C VAL A 257 -22.60 -5.76 -1.19
N ALA A 258 -21.93 -5.29 -0.15
CA ALA A 258 -20.67 -4.56 -0.24
C ALA A 258 -19.61 -5.35 -1.01
N ARG A 259 -19.47 -6.66 -0.71
CA ARG A 259 -18.50 -7.56 -1.37
C ARG A 259 -18.70 -7.72 -2.88
N THR A 260 -19.89 -7.40 -3.41
CA THR A 260 -20.21 -7.56 -4.84
C THR A 260 -20.13 -6.27 -5.63
N VAL A 261 -20.04 -5.11 -4.97
CA VAL A 261 -20.07 -3.81 -5.66
C VAL A 261 -18.83 -3.58 -6.50
N HIS A 262 -17.67 -3.85 -5.93
CA HIS A 262 -16.37 -3.73 -6.60
C HIS A 262 -15.42 -4.78 -6.04
N PRO A 263 -15.49 -6.03 -6.54
CA PRO A 263 -14.75 -7.16 -5.99
C PRO A 263 -13.29 -7.17 -6.43
N PHE A 264 -12.67 -6.00 -6.56
CA PHE A 264 -11.30 -5.79 -6.98
C PHE A 264 -10.59 -4.79 -6.08
N ASP A 265 -9.26 -4.97 -5.93
CA ASP A 265 -8.38 -3.88 -5.54
C ASP A 265 -7.69 -3.33 -6.79
N ASP A 266 -7.66 -2.00 -6.93
CA ASP A 266 -7.20 -1.28 -8.11
C ASP A 266 -5.77 -0.76 -7.91
N TYR A 267 -4.92 -0.97 -8.93
CA TYR A 267 -3.53 -0.55 -8.90
C TYR A 267 -3.10 0.11 -10.22
N VAL A 268 -2.11 1.00 -10.09
CA VAL A 268 -1.40 1.62 -11.21
C VAL A 268 0.03 1.11 -11.21
N LEU A 269 0.45 0.44 -12.28
CA LEU A 269 1.85 0.06 -12.48
C LEU A 269 2.68 1.31 -12.74
N ALA A 270 3.48 1.70 -11.75
CA ALA A 270 4.33 2.88 -11.82
C ALA A 270 5.64 2.60 -12.56
N GLN A 271 6.30 1.48 -12.23
CA GLN A 271 7.57 1.06 -12.84
C GLN A 271 7.63 -0.46 -12.97
N SER A 272 8.29 -0.97 -14.03
CA SER A 272 8.48 -2.41 -14.23
C SER A 272 9.74 -2.71 -15.02
N LEU A 273 10.48 -3.73 -14.58
CA LEU A 273 11.62 -4.31 -15.31
C LEU A 273 11.22 -5.52 -16.18
N VAL A 274 9.99 -5.98 -16.06
CA VAL A 274 9.48 -7.17 -16.77
C VAL A 274 8.39 -6.84 -17.80
N GLY A 275 8.23 -5.55 -18.14
CA GLY A 275 7.16 -5.07 -19.00
C GLY A 275 5.89 -4.75 -18.22
N GLY A 276 4.84 -4.42 -18.94
CA GLY A 276 3.53 -4.04 -18.37
C GLY A 276 2.39 -4.53 -19.27
N PRO A 277 1.16 -4.08 -18.98
CA PRO A 277 -0.01 -4.49 -19.75
C PRO A 277 0.16 -4.29 -21.25
N VAL A 278 -0.16 -5.31 -22.03
CA VAL A 278 -0.08 -5.28 -23.50
C VAL A 278 -1.45 -4.93 -24.08
N ASP A 279 -1.48 -4.06 -25.08
CA ASP A 279 -2.69 -3.68 -25.83
C ASP A 279 -3.84 -3.10 -24.96
N GLY A 280 -3.50 -2.45 -23.84
CA GLY A 280 -4.51 -1.85 -22.95
C GLY A 280 -5.30 -2.85 -22.12
N ARG A 281 -4.85 -4.11 -22.03
CA ARG A 281 -5.43 -5.12 -21.14
C ARG A 281 -5.21 -4.71 -19.69
N ILE A 282 -6.20 -4.88 -18.83
CA ILE A 282 -6.05 -4.80 -17.37
C ILE A 282 -5.50 -6.15 -16.88
N GLU A 283 -4.39 -6.12 -16.15
CA GLU A 283 -3.82 -7.29 -15.47
C GLU A 283 -4.68 -7.67 -14.25
N ASP A 284 -4.64 -8.93 -13.83
CA ASP A 284 -5.38 -9.42 -12.65
C ASP A 284 -4.47 -9.96 -11.54
N ASP A 285 -3.16 -9.84 -11.71
CA ASP A 285 -2.15 -10.28 -10.75
C ASP A 285 -0.97 -9.29 -10.72
N LEU A 286 -0.56 -8.87 -9.52
CA LEU A 286 0.62 -8.01 -9.33
C LEU A 286 1.92 -8.67 -9.83
N PHE A 287 1.96 -9.99 -9.88
CA PHE A 287 3.12 -10.78 -10.31
C PHE A 287 3.05 -11.20 -11.78
N GLU A 288 2.15 -10.63 -12.56
CA GLU A 288 2.12 -10.93 -14.00
C GLU A 288 3.46 -10.57 -14.66
N GLY A 289 3.96 -11.48 -15.52
CA GLY A 289 5.30 -11.39 -16.09
C GLY A 289 6.44 -11.85 -15.18
N ILE A 290 6.14 -12.18 -13.90
CA ILE A 290 7.10 -12.70 -12.91
C ILE A 290 6.83 -14.18 -12.62
N ARG A 291 5.54 -14.57 -12.48
CA ARG A 291 5.17 -15.96 -12.23
C ARG A 291 5.69 -16.88 -13.34
N GLY A 292 6.22 -18.04 -12.93
CA GLY A 292 6.81 -19.04 -13.84
C GLY A 292 8.27 -18.79 -14.20
N MET A 293 8.88 -17.68 -13.74
CA MET A 293 10.32 -17.48 -13.85
C MET A 293 11.03 -18.36 -12.83
N SER A 294 12.22 -18.86 -13.22
CA SER A 294 13.12 -19.56 -12.30
C SER A 294 13.78 -18.59 -11.31
N ALA A 295 14.29 -19.11 -10.19
CA ALA A 295 15.05 -18.31 -9.23
C ALA A 295 16.23 -17.58 -9.88
N ASP A 296 16.97 -18.25 -10.79
CA ASP A 296 18.11 -17.67 -11.49
C ASP A 296 17.70 -16.51 -12.42
N GLU A 297 16.53 -16.59 -13.06
CA GLU A 297 16.00 -15.50 -13.90
C GLU A 297 15.61 -14.30 -13.06
N LEU A 298 14.92 -14.51 -11.93
CA LEU A 298 14.54 -13.45 -10.99
C LEU A 298 15.76 -12.75 -10.41
N GLU A 299 16.75 -13.52 -9.94
CA GLU A 299 18.02 -13.01 -9.43
C GLU A 299 18.77 -12.19 -10.50
N ALA A 300 18.87 -12.73 -11.72
CA ALA A 300 19.51 -12.03 -12.83
C ALA A 300 18.83 -10.71 -13.20
N LEU A 301 17.51 -10.61 -13.10
CA LEU A 301 16.76 -9.37 -13.34
C LEU A 301 17.00 -8.37 -12.21
N ALA A 302 16.93 -8.82 -10.95
CA ALA A 302 17.14 -7.97 -9.78
C ALA A 302 18.56 -7.35 -9.73
N HIS A 303 19.53 -8.00 -10.32
CA HIS A 303 20.92 -7.49 -10.42
C HIS A 303 21.22 -6.73 -11.73
N ARG A 304 20.37 -6.84 -12.77
CA ARG A 304 20.54 -6.08 -14.03
C ARG A 304 20.11 -4.63 -13.95
N GLY A 305 19.30 -4.26 -12.96
CA GLY A 305 18.84 -2.87 -12.76
C GLY A 305 19.95 -1.86 -12.50
N VAL A 306 21.19 -2.35 -12.33
CA VAL A 306 22.39 -1.54 -12.15
C VAL A 306 22.92 -1.10 -13.50
N GLY A 307 22.59 0.12 -13.96
CA GLY A 307 23.27 0.79 -15.05
C GLY A 307 22.55 0.91 -16.39
N GLY A 308 21.28 0.56 -16.49
CA GLY A 308 20.52 0.72 -17.73
C GLY A 308 19.10 1.23 -17.46
N ARG A 309 18.84 2.49 -17.82
CA ARG A 309 17.47 2.91 -18.12
C ARG A 309 16.87 1.85 -19.05
N PRO A 310 15.67 1.27 -18.79
CA PRO A 310 15.11 0.26 -19.68
C PRO A 310 15.10 0.82 -21.10
N PRO A 311 15.49 0.03 -22.11
CA PRO A 311 15.35 0.47 -23.49
C PRO A 311 13.85 0.64 -23.73
N ASP A 312 13.43 1.87 -24.02
CA ASP A 312 12.08 2.29 -24.44
C ASP A 312 10.96 2.34 -23.38
N GLY A 313 11.27 2.40 -22.09
CA GLY A 313 10.32 2.82 -21.07
C GLY A 313 10.18 4.36 -21.07
N GLU A 314 9.30 4.91 -21.90
CA GLU A 314 8.77 6.26 -21.62
C GLU A 314 8.13 6.21 -20.23
N ALA A 315 8.66 7.00 -19.30
CA ALA A 315 8.04 7.19 -17.99
C ALA A 315 6.58 7.62 -18.24
N LEU A 316 5.64 6.77 -17.83
CA LEU A 316 4.18 7.02 -17.93
C LEU A 316 3.76 8.31 -17.22
N MET A 317 4.67 8.92 -16.46
CA MET A 317 4.45 10.12 -15.63
C MET A 317 4.73 11.47 -16.32
N ASP A 318 5.31 11.52 -17.53
CA ASP A 318 5.62 12.83 -18.16
C ASP A 318 4.44 13.43 -18.97
N LYS A 319 3.24 12.84 -18.90
CA LYS A 319 2.03 13.35 -19.58
C LYS A 319 1.07 14.14 -18.70
N THR A 320 1.44 14.47 -17.45
CA THR A 320 0.60 15.24 -16.52
C THR A 320 1.23 16.56 -16.07
N ARG A 321 1.97 17.24 -16.94
CA ARG A 321 2.30 18.67 -16.75
C ARG A 321 1.26 19.54 -17.41
#